data_70063fefde3276bf007b392efe71c2d1
#
_entry.id   70063fefde3276bf007b392efe71c2d1
#
_cell.length_a   1.000
_cell.length_b   1.000
_cell.length_c   1.000
_cell.angle_alpha   90.00
_cell.angle_beta   90.00
_cell.angle_gamma   90.00
#
_symmetry.space_group_name_H-M   'P 1'
#
loop_
_entity.id
_entity.type
_entity.pdbx_description
1 polymer ?
#
loop_
_entity_poly.entity_id
_entity_poly.type
_entity_poly.pdbx_seq_one_letter_code
_entity_poly.pdbx_strand_id
1 'polypeptide(L)'
;SKDEGEKPFWISFADLMTALMTLFLVVMAVSLMVVTKKINEATQAEKERSSEILDICMSIKDDPTLKNQLITVDCKENRINFGEAGRFGHNDYRLNAEGIKALSALVPVVLEAANSENGKKWFKQIVIEGFTDTDGSYLYNLNLSLRRSEWVMCSLLDPTFNPELTLTDEQKNQIKQLFLAGGVSFNAAKDSKEASRRVELRMQFYGLKEKESAEAQPIFVSAPIEKCQLAR
;
A
#
# COMPACT_ATOMS: atom_id res chain seq x y z
N SER A 1 14.41 52.43 -64.37
CA SER A 1 15.44 51.74 -63.57
C SER A 1 15.19 51.95 -62.05
N LYS A 2 14.31 51.23 -61.51
CA LYS A 2 14.06 51.26 -60.02
C LYS A 2 13.72 49.89 -59.36
N ASP A 3 13.95 48.80 -60.06
CA ASP A 3 13.51 47.49 -59.57
C ASP A 3 14.63 46.50 -59.13
N GLU A 4 15.91 46.93 -59.22
CA GLU A 4 17.01 46.00 -58.92
C GLU A 4 17.48 46.01 -57.46
N GLY A 5 17.03 46.95 -56.63
CA GLY A 5 17.47 47.04 -55.22
C GLY A 5 16.65 46.23 -54.21
N GLU A 6 15.41 45.88 -54.53
CA GLU A 6 14.54 45.19 -53.60
C GLU A 6 14.63 43.63 -53.64
N LYS A 7 15.00 43.09 -54.79
CA LYS A 7 15.12 41.63 -54.98
C LYS A 7 16.14 40.93 -54.04
N PRO A 8 17.35 41.49 -53.83
CA PRO A 8 18.33 40.87 -52.92
C PRO A 8 17.85 40.81 -51.45
N PHE A 9 17.12 41.84 -51.03
CA PHE A 9 16.60 41.91 -49.63
C PHE A 9 15.56 40.83 -49.33
N TRP A 10 14.59 40.66 -50.22
CA TRP A 10 13.53 39.64 -50.05
C TRP A 10 14.09 38.22 -50.11
N ILE A 11 15.07 37.93 -50.95
CA ILE A 11 15.74 36.62 -51.03
C ILE A 11 16.51 36.34 -49.74
N SER A 12 17.23 37.31 -49.19
CA SER A 12 17.98 37.19 -47.94
C SER A 12 17.05 36.98 -46.74
N PHE A 13 15.89 37.67 -46.72
CA PHE A 13 14.89 37.51 -45.68
C PHE A 13 14.20 36.13 -45.72
N ALA A 14 13.87 35.66 -46.93
CA ALA A 14 13.27 34.34 -47.10
C ALA A 14 14.23 33.20 -46.67
N ASP A 15 15.51 33.34 -46.98
CA ASP A 15 16.56 32.39 -46.59
C ASP A 15 16.74 32.35 -45.05
N LEU A 16 16.76 33.53 -44.42
CA LEU A 16 16.81 33.63 -42.96
C LEU A 16 15.60 32.96 -42.29
N MET A 17 14.38 33.20 -42.81
CA MET A 17 13.14 32.60 -42.28
C MET A 17 13.13 31.11 -42.48
N THR A 18 13.59 30.59 -43.60
CA THR A 18 13.70 29.15 -43.87
C THR A 18 14.72 28.49 -42.94
N ALA A 19 15.87 29.15 -42.72
CA ALA A 19 16.88 28.66 -41.79
C ALA A 19 16.35 28.60 -40.34
N LEU A 20 15.63 29.63 -39.87
CA LEU A 20 14.99 29.63 -38.54
C LEU A 20 13.92 28.56 -38.42
N MET A 21 13.09 28.38 -39.46
CA MET A 21 12.05 27.34 -39.45
C MET A 21 12.65 25.93 -39.40
N THR A 22 13.69 25.67 -40.19
CA THR A 22 14.37 24.36 -40.15
C THR A 22 15.05 24.12 -38.83
N LEU A 23 15.72 25.11 -38.24
CA LEU A 23 16.28 25.02 -36.89
C LEU A 23 15.21 24.68 -35.85
N PHE A 24 14.07 25.40 -35.88
CA PHE A 24 12.94 25.14 -34.97
C PHE A 24 12.40 23.71 -35.12
N LEU A 25 12.22 23.22 -36.34
CA LEU A 25 11.74 21.84 -36.59
C LEU A 25 12.72 20.79 -36.05
N VAL A 26 14.04 21.02 -36.23
CA VAL A 26 15.06 20.11 -35.70
C VAL A 26 15.02 20.08 -34.16
N VAL A 27 14.99 21.26 -33.52
CA VAL A 27 14.93 21.37 -32.06
C VAL A 27 13.64 20.70 -31.53
N MET A 28 12.51 20.93 -32.20
CA MET A 28 11.25 20.30 -31.84
C MET A 28 11.31 18.77 -31.98
N ALA A 29 11.85 18.25 -33.07
CA ALA A 29 12.00 16.82 -33.31
C ALA A 29 12.89 16.15 -32.24
N VAL A 30 14.04 16.75 -31.91
CA VAL A 30 14.93 16.26 -30.87
C VAL A 30 14.25 16.30 -29.49
N SER A 31 13.54 17.37 -29.18
CA SER A 31 12.79 17.49 -27.91
C SER A 31 11.72 16.41 -27.78
N LEU A 32 10.98 16.15 -28.86
CA LEU A 32 9.97 15.07 -28.86
C LEU A 32 10.61 13.70 -28.68
N MET A 33 11.75 13.40 -29.29
CA MET A 33 12.47 12.14 -29.11
C MET A 33 12.89 11.96 -27.65
N VAL A 34 13.45 12.98 -27.01
CA VAL A 34 13.88 12.93 -25.61
C VAL A 34 12.69 12.70 -24.66
N VAL A 35 11.59 13.45 -24.88
CA VAL A 35 10.38 13.31 -24.07
C VAL A 35 9.77 11.92 -24.23
N THR A 36 9.62 11.43 -25.46
CA THR A 36 9.08 10.09 -25.73
C THR A 36 9.93 9.00 -25.09
N LYS A 37 11.26 9.11 -25.16
CA LYS A 37 12.17 8.16 -24.51
C LYS A 37 11.95 8.14 -23.00
N LYS A 38 11.90 9.29 -22.33
CA LYS A 38 11.65 9.39 -20.89
C LYS A 38 10.29 8.82 -20.47
N ILE A 39 9.25 9.08 -21.26
CA ILE A 39 7.92 8.52 -21.01
C ILE A 39 7.95 6.99 -21.11
N ASN A 40 8.59 6.45 -22.13
CA ASN A 40 8.70 5.00 -22.30
C ASN A 40 9.48 4.33 -21.16
N GLU A 41 10.61 4.92 -20.74
CA GLU A 41 11.39 4.44 -19.59
C GLU A 41 10.56 4.46 -18.30
N ALA A 42 9.85 5.54 -18.01
CA ALA A 42 9.00 5.66 -16.84
C ALA A 42 7.82 4.67 -16.89
N THR A 43 7.20 4.47 -18.05
CA THR A 43 6.11 3.52 -18.25
C THR A 43 6.59 2.08 -18.05
N GLN A 44 7.76 1.75 -18.56
CA GLN A 44 8.35 0.42 -18.39
C GLN A 44 8.68 0.15 -16.94
N ALA A 45 9.30 1.10 -16.24
CA ALA A 45 9.62 0.98 -14.81
C ALA A 45 8.36 0.78 -13.95
N GLU A 46 7.26 1.50 -14.23
CA GLU A 46 5.99 1.31 -13.50
C GLU A 46 5.33 -0.04 -13.81
N LYS A 47 5.47 -0.53 -15.03
CA LYS A 47 4.96 -1.85 -15.41
C LYS A 47 5.72 -2.97 -14.68
N GLU A 48 7.05 -2.88 -14.60
CA GLU A 48 7.89 -3.81 -13.86
C GLU A 48 7.54 -3.77 -12.36
N ARG A 49 7.43 -2.56 -11.79
CA ARG A 49 6.99 -2.38 -10.40
C ARG A 49 5.64 -3.05 -10.12
N SER A 50 4.66 -2.80 -10.97
CA SER A 50 3.31 -3.37 -10.82
C SER A 50 3.33 -4.90 -10.89
N SER A 51 4.16 -5.49 -11.75
CA SER A 51 4.33 -6.94 -11.85
C SER A 51 4.97 -7.51 -10.58
N GLU A 52 6.06 -6.91 -10.09
CA GLU A 52 6.74 -7.33 -8.87
C GLU A 52 5.84 -7.21 -7.62
N ILE A 53 5.00 -6.18 -7.54
CA ILE A 53 3.98 -6.03 -6.48
C ILE A 53 2.90 -7.12 -6.58
N LEU A 54 2.47 -7.44 -7.80
CA LEU A 54 1.52 -8.52 -8.02
C LEU A 54 2.10 -9.86 -7.56
N ASP A 55 3.37 -10.14 -7.83
CA ASP A 55 4.05 -11.35 -7.38
C ASP A 55 4.08 -11.46 -5.85
N ILE A 56 4.35 -10.34 -5.13
CA ILE A 56 4.26 -10.31 -3.67
C ILE A 56 2.84 -10.67 -3.19
N CYS A 57 1.82 -10.07 -3.78
CA CYS A 57 0.44 -10.32 -3.39
C CYS A 57 0.02 -11.77 -3.70
N MET A 58 0.41 -12.30 -4.86
CA MET A 58 0.11 -13.67 -5.26
C MET A 58 0.82 -14.69 -4.36
N SER A 59 2.05 -14.41 -3.90
CA SER A 59 2.74 -15.28 -2.95
C SER A 59 1.97 -15.44 -1.63
N ILE A 60 1.35 -14.37 -1.15
CA ILE A 60 0.46 -14.41 0.03
C ILE A 60 -0.84 -15.16 -0.30
N LYS A 61 -1.47 -14.83 -1.41
CA LYS A 61 -2.77 -15.39 -1.81
C LYS A 61 -2.73 -16.90 -2.01
N ASP A 62 -1.65 -17.40 -2.61
CA ASP A 62 -1.51 -18.82 -3.00
C ASP A 62 -0.84 -19.66 -1.91
N ASP A 63 -0.51 -19.06 -0.76
CA ASP A 63 0.13 -19.77 0.34
C ASP A 63 -0.76 -20.92 0.86
N PRO A 64 -0.22 -22.15 0.96
CA PRO A 64 -0.97 -23.32 1.39
C PRO A 64 -1.56 -23.20 2.80
N THR A 65 -0.92 -22.46 3.70
CA THR A 65 -1.37 -22.30 5.09
C THR A 65 -2.66 -21.48 5.19
N LEU A 66 -2.93 -20.65 4.18
CA LEU A 66 -4.13 -19.80 4.13
C LEU A 66 -5.33 -20.49 3.46
N LYS A 67 -5.13 -21.58 2.72
CA LYS A 67 -6.20 -22.26 1.97
C LYS A 67 -7.35 -22.77 2.84
N ASN A 68 -7.08 -23.12 4.09
CA ASN A 68 -8.06 -23.61 5.04
C ASN A 68 -8.62 -22.50 5.96
N GLN A 69 -8.22 -21.27 5.75
CA GLN A 69 -8.68 -20.10 6.48
C GLN A 69 -9.72 -19.36 5.63
N LEU A 70 -10.67 -18.70 6.28
CA LEU A 70 -11.65 -17.83 5.61
C LEU A 70 -11.03 -16.48 5.17
N ILE A 71 -9.77 -16.52 4.74
CA ILE A 71 -9.01 -15.35 4.33
C ILE A 71 -9.10 -15.19 2.82
N THR A 72 -9.43 -14.00 2.35
CA THR A 72 -9.40 -13.65 0.93
C THR A 72 -8.39 -12.53 0.70
N VAL A 73 -7.52 -12.72 -0.30
CA VAL A 73 -6.53 -11.72 -0.70
C VAL A 73 -6.93 -11.14 -2.05
N ASP A 74 -7.21 -9.86 -2.06
CA ASP A 74 -7.51 -9.09 -3.27
C ASP A 74 -6.27 -8.32 -3.73
N CYS A 75 -5.60 -8.86 -4.76
CA CYS A 75 -4.39 -8.27 -5.31
C CYS A 75 -4.64 -7.05 -6.20
N LYS A 76 -5.88 -6.77 -6.56
CA LYS A 76 -6.23 -5.57 -7.30
C LYS A 76 -6.31 -4.35 -6.36
N GLU A 77 -6.91 -4.56 -5.19
CA GLU A 77 -7.08 -3.53 -4.17
C GLU A 77 -5.99 -3.58 -3.08
N ASN A 78 -5.08 -4.57 -3.16
CA ASN A 78 -4.05 -4.84 -2.15
C ASN A 78 -4.63 -5.01 -0.73
N ARG A 79 -5.75 -5.74 -0.63
CA ARG A 79 -6.49 -5.95 0.61
C ARG A 79 -6.52 -7.41 1.00
N ILE A 80 -6.44 -7.65 2.30
CA ILE A 80 -6.62 -8.96 2.91
C ILE A 80 -7.84 -8.87 3.82
N ASN A 81 -8.83 -9.72 3.56
CA ASN A 81 -10.07 -9.78 4.30
C ASN A 81 -10.17 -11.15 5.00
N PHE A 82 -10.55 -11.13 6.27
CA PHE A 82 -10.71 -12.34 7.09
C PHE A 82 -12.10 -12.98 6.99
N GLY A 83 -12.94 -12.53 6.05
CA GLY A 83 -14.29 -13.04 5.90
C GLY A 83 -15.10 -12.93 7.20
N GLU A 84 -15.76 -14.02 7.59
CA GLU A 84 -16.54 -14.06 8.83
C GLU A 84 -15.65 -14.09 10.09
N ALA A 85 -14.46 -14.65 10.01
CA ALA A 85 -13.50 -14.69 11.10
C ALA A 85 -13.04 -13.29 11.54
N GLY A 86 -13.00 -12.32 10.61
CA GLY A 86 -12.64 -10.92 10.90
C GLY A 86 -13.80 -10.04 11.35
N ARG A 87 -14.98 -10.60 11.62
CA ARG A 87 -16.16 -9.85 12.07
C ARG A 87 -16.18 -9.68 13.58
N PHE A 88 -16.69 -8.53 13.99
CA PHE A 88 -16.87 -8.18 15.41
C PHE A 88 -18.35 -8.23 15.81
N GLY A 89 -18.58 -8.54 17.07
CA GLY A 89 -19.90 -8.38 17.67
C GLY A 89 -20.39 -6.92 17.64
N HIS A 90 -21.68 -6.73 17.89
CA HIS A 90 -22.24 -5.40 18.04
C HIS A 90 -21.56 -4.71 19.23
N ASN A 91 -21.04 -3.49 19.00
CA ASN A 91 -20.33 -2.71 20.02
C ASN A 91 -19.12 -3.44 20.65
N ASP A 92 -18.57 -4.46 19.99
CA ASP A 92 -17.37 -5.19 20.44
C ASP A 92 -16.17 -4.86 19.54
N TYR A 93 -14.99 -4.90 20.13
CA TYR A 93 -13.69 -4.69 19.48
C TYR A 93 -12.77 -5.91 19.57
N ARG A 94 -13.24 -7.02 20.17
CA ARG A 94 -12.47 -8.26 20.33
C ARG A 94 -12.76 -9.21 19.18
N LEU A 95 -11.70 -9.71 18.55
CA LEU A 95 -11.85 -10.81 17.59
C LEU A 95 -12.21 -12.09 18.32
N ASN A 96 -13.02 -12.91 17.65
CA ASN A 96 -13.32 -14.25 18.12
C ASN A 96 -12.12 -15.21 17.93
N ALA A 97 -12.22 -16.44 18.44
CA ALA A 97 -11.15 -17.43 18.33
C ALA A 97 -10.77 -17.77 16.88
N GLU A 98 -11.71 -17.78 15.96
CA GLU A 98 -11.46 -18.02 14.54
C GLU A 98 -10.66 -16.86 13.91
N GLY A 99 -10.97 -15.63 14.29
CA GLY A 99 -10.24 -14.44 13.86
C GLY A 99 -8.79 -14.44 14.38
N ILE A 100 -8.58 -14.82 15.64
CA ILE A 100 -7.25 -14.98 16.23
C ILE A 100 -6.45 -16.05 15.47
N LYS A 101 -7.06 -17.20 15.19
CA LYS A 101 -6.43 -18.29 14.45
C LYS A 101 -6.08 -17.88 13.02
N ALA A 102 -6.98 -17.20 12.33
CA ALA A 102 -6.73 -16.68 10.99
C ALA A 102 -5.58 -15.66 10.98
N LEU A 103 -5.54 -14.77 11.98
CA LEU A 103 -4.46 -13.78 12.15
C LEU A 103 -3.12 -14.48 12.39
N SER A 104 -3.09 -15.51 13.26
CA SER A 104 -1.89 -16.30 13.58
C SER A 104 -1.34 -17.04 12.35
N ALA A 105 -2.22 -17.53 11.46
CA ALA A 105 -1.81 -18.16 10.22
C ALA A 105 -1.29 -17.14 9.18
N LEU A 106 -1.90 -15.95 9.12
CA LEU A 106 -1.58 -14.95 8.10
C LEU A 106 -0.26 -14.22 8.37
N VAL A 107 0.02 -13.88 9.63
CA VAL A 107 1.14 -12.99 9.96
C VAL A 107 2.50 -13.55 9.53
N PRO A 108 2.86 -14.82 9.76
CA PRO A 108 4.12 -15.38 9.26
C PRO A 108 4.25 -15.29 7.73
N VAL A 109 3.16 -15.58 7.00
CA VAL A 109 3.14 -15.51 5.53
C VAL A 109 3.40 -14.10 5.02
N VAL A 110 2.78 -13.12 5.65
CA VAL A 110 2.98 -11.71 5.30
C VAL A 110 4.39 -11.23 5.62
N LEU A 111 4.96 -11.64 6.77
CA LEU A 111 6.35 -11.31 7.12
C LEU A 111 7.35 -11.95 6.15
N GLU A 112 7.11 -13.18 5.72
CA GLU A 112 7.92 -13.86 4.71
C GLU A 112 7.84 -13.13 3.36
N ALA A 113 6.64 -12.77 2.91
CA ALA A 113 6.44 -11.99 1.69
C ALA A 113 7.15 -10.63 1.75
N ALA A 114 7.09 -9.93 2.88
CA ALA A 114 7.80 -8.66 3.09
C ALA A 114 9.33 -8.83 3.10
N ASN A 115 9.83 -9.99 3.52
CA ASN A 115 11.27 -10.32 3.53
C ASN A 115 11.79 -10.87 2.20
N SER A 116 10.92 -11.18 1.24
CA SER A 116 11.31 -11.58 -0.12
C SER A 116 12.11 -10.47 -0.83
N GLU A 117 12.76 -10.78 -1.93
CA GLU A 117 13.51 -9.80 -2.73
C GLU A 117 12.61 -8.65 -3.19
N ASN A 118 11.47 -8.97 -3.79
CA ASN A 118 10.48 -7.97 -4.20
C ASN A 118 9.84 -7.26 -2.98
N GLY A 119 9.60 -7.97 -1.87
CA GLY A 119 9.08 -7.41 -0.64
C GLY A 119 9.98 -6.33 -0.07
N LYS A 120 11.27 -6.59 0.10
CA LYS A 120 12.28 -5.61 0.56
C LYS A 120 12.38 -4.40 -0.39
N LYS A 121 12.11 -4.61 -1.67
CA LYS A 121 12.15 -3.56 -2.67
C LYS A 121 10.92 -2.67 -2.61
N TRP A 122 9.72 -3.22 -2.45
CA TRP A 122 8.47 -2.49 -2.65
C TRP A 122 7.55 -2.41 -1.44
N PHE A 123 7.61 -3.36 -0.50
CA PHE A 123 6.68 -3.36 0.62
C PHE A 123 6.96 -2.17 1.55
N LYS A 124 5.95 -1.32 1.76
CA LYS A 124 6.06 -0.13 2.59
C LYS A 124 5.51 -0.37 3.98
N GLN A 125 4.24 -0.72 4.06
CA GLN A 125 3.54 -0.93 5.33
C GLN A 125 2.21 -1.67 5.14
N ILE A 126 1.66 -2.16 6.23
CA ILE A 126 0.33 -2.75 6.32
C ILE A 126 -0.50 -1.89 7.26
N VAL A 127 -1.66 -1.46 6.79
CA VAL A 127 -2.62 -0.73 7.62
C VAL A 127 -3.70 -1.71 8.05
N ILE A 128 -3.82 -1.92 9.35
CA ILE A 128 -4.94 -2.63 9.97
C ILE A 128 -6.10 -1.64 10.05
N GLU A 129 -7.13 -1.85 9.25
CA GLU A 129 -8.29 -0.96 9.18
C GLU A 129 -9.49 -1.58 9.90
N GLY A 130 -9.92 -0.94 10.99
CA GLY A 130 -11.15 -1.29 11.68
C GLY A 130 -12.36 -0.58 11.07
N PHE A 131 -13.46 -1.30 10.88
CA PHE A 131 -14.72 -0.79 10.32
C PHE A 131 -15.87 -1.03 11.28
N THR A 132 -16.90 -0.19 11.21
CA THR A 132 -18.13 -0.31 11.99
C THR A 132 -19.35 -0.34 11.08
N ASP A 133 -20.50 -0.71 11.66
CA ASP A 133 -21.80 -0.42 11.06
C ASP A 133 -22.19 1.06 11.27
N THR A 134 -23.38 1.44 10.81
CA THR A 134 -23.87 2.80 10.86
C THR A 134 -24.64 3.15 12.14
N ASP A 135 -24.65 2.26 13.15
CA ASP A 135 -25.34 2.51 14.41
C ASP A 135 -24.48 3.42 15.30
N GLY A 136 -25.06 4.56 15.72
CA GLY A 136 -24.38 5.53 16.57
C GLY A 136 -23.76 6.72 15.81
N SER A 137 -23.09 7.61 16.55
CA SER A 137 -22.45 8.77 15.95
C SER A 137 -21.14 8.44 15.23
N TYR A 138 -20.71 9.30 14.33
CA TYR A 138 -19.44 9.14 13.60
C TYR A 138 -18.23 9.01 14.54
N LEU A 139 -18.11 9.91 15.54
CA LEU A 139 -16.96 9.88 16.46
C LEU A 139 -16.97 8.67 17.39
N TYR A 140 -18.16 8.20 17.80
CA TYR A 140 -18.29 6.95 18.52
C TYR A 140 -17.79 5.77 17.69
N ASN A 141 -18.23 5.66 16.45
CA ASN A 141 -17.80 4.62 15.52
C ASN A 141 -16.33 4.74 15.14
N LEU A 142 -15.80 5.95 15.03
CA LEU A 142 -14.37 6.17 14.82
C LEU A 142 -13.55 5.60 15.99
N ASN A 143 -13.93 5.90 17.23
CA ASN A 143 -13.28 5.33 18.42
C ASN A 143 -13.37 3.79 18.43
N LEU A 144 -14.55 3.24 18.15
CA LEU A 144 -14.74 1.79 18.11
C LEU A 144 -13.90 1.12 17.02
N SER A 145 -13.80 1.74 15.85
CA SER A 145 -12.98 1.23 14.74
C SER A 145 -11.48 1.27 15.06
N LEU A 146 -11.01 2.31 15.75
CA LEU A 146 -9.63 2.39 16.24
C LEU A 146 -9.34 1.30 17.28
N ARG A 147 -10.25 1.06 18.23
CA ARG A 147 -10.10 -0.03 19.21
C ARG A 147 -10.06 -1.42 18.58
N ARG A 148 -10.76 -1.64 17.47
CA ARG A 148 -10.71 -2.88 16.68
C ARG A 148 -9.34 -3.12 16.07
N SER A 149 -8.76 -2.11 15.46
CA SER A 149 -7.40 -2.20 14.90
C SER A 149 -6.32 -2.27 15.98
N GLU A 150 -6.48 -1.55 17.09
CA GLU A 150 -5.59 -1.64 18.26
C GLU A 150 -5.63 -3.05 18.87
N TRP A 151 -6.81 -3.68 18.97
CA TRP A 151 -6.94 -5.03 19.48
C TRP A 151 -6.17 -6.04 18.62
N VAL A 152 -6.18 -5.89 17.29
CA VAL A 152 -5.36 -6.71 16.39
C VAL A 152 -3.88 -6.50 16.68
N MET A 153 -3.39 -5.26 16.81
CA MET A 153 -2.01 -4.98 17.20
C MET A 153 -1.63 -5.59 18.54
N CYS A 154 -2.53 -5.51 19.53
CA CYS A 154 -2.34 -6.19 20.81
C CYS A 154 -2.18 -7.71 20.65
N SER A 155 -3.00 -8.32 19.79
CA SER A 155 -2.93 -9.76 19.51
C SER A 155 -1.64 -10.18 18.79
N LEU A 156 -0.94 -9.25 18.14
CA LEU A 156 0.35 -9.49 17.49
C LEU A 156 1.53 -9.32 18.45
N LEU A 157 1.46 -8.40 19.40
CA LEU A 157 2.62 -7.98 20.19
C LEU A 157 2.56 -8.41 21.65
N ASP A 158 1.37 -8.55 22.23
CA ASP A 158 1.17 -9.01 23.60
C ASP A 158 0.80 -10.51 23.63
N PRO A 159 1.71 -11.39 24.07
CA PRO A 159 1.47 -12.82 24.08
C PRO A 159 0.29 -13.23 24.98
N THR A 160 -0.19 -12.34 25.85
CA THR A 160 -1.35 -12.62 26.69
C THR A 160 -2.69 -12.49 25.96
N PHE A 161 -2.69 -11.78 24.79
CA PHE A 161 -3.86 -11.66 23.92
C PHE A 161 -3.94 -12.80 22.91
N ASN A 162 -2.80 -13.33 22.46
CA ASN A 162 -2.73 -14.43 21.50
C ASN A 162 -1.57 -15.38 21.87
N PRO A 163 -1.77 -16.30 22.82
CA PRO A 163 -0.71 -17.21 23.24
C PRO A 163 -0.32 -18.25 22.17
N GLU A 164 -1.13 -18.45 21.14
CA GLU A 164 -0.83 -19.37 20.04
C GLU A 164 0.17 -18.79 19.04
N LEU A 165 0.29 -17.47 18.96
CA LEU A 165 1.21 -16.79 18.06
C LEU A 165 2.58 -16.62 18.72
N THR A 166 3.51 -17.52 18.37
CA THR A 166 4.90 -17.42 18.83
C THR A 166 5.74 -16.69 17.82
N LEU A 167 6.18 -15.48 18.15
CA LEU A 167 7.03 -14.63 17.29
C LEU A 167 8.39 -14.41 17.96
N THR A 168 9.44 -14.39 17.14
CA THR A 168 10.78 -13.98 17.57
C THR A 168 10.81 -12.45 17.83
N ASP A 169 11.83 -11.98 18.53
CA ASP A 169 11.96 -10.54 18.78
C ASP A 169 12.21 -9.76 17.48
N GLU A 170 12.90 -10.36 16.50
CA GLU A 170 13.07 -9.80 15.16
C GLU A 170 11.73 -9.65 14.44
N GLN A 171 10.88 -10.66 14.48
CA GLN A 171 9.54 -10.62 13.89
C GLN A 171 8.65 -9.58 14.57
N LYS A 172 8.70 -9.47 15.91
CA LYS A 172 7.98 -8.41 16.64
C LYS A 172 8.45 -7.02 16.26
N ASN A 173 9.77 -6.82 16.13
CA ASN A 173 10.31 -5.55 15.67
C ASN A 173 9.91 -5.23 14.23
N GLN A 174 9.89 -6.24 13.36
CA GLN A 174 9.39 -6.09 11.99
C GLN A 174 7.90 -5.72 11.96
N ILE A 175 7.06 -6.31 12.82
CA ILE A 175 5.65 -5.93 12.96
C ILE A 175 5.52 -4.47 13.39
N LYS A 176 6.27 -4.01 14.38
CA LYS A 176 6.25 -2.61 14.82
C LYS A 176 6.62 -1.61 13.71
N GLN A 177 7.50 -2.00 12.80
CA GLN A 177 7.90 -1.18 11.66
C GLN A 177 6.87 -1.23 10.52
N LEU A 178 6.30 -2.39 10.30
CA LEU A 178 5.49 -2.68 9.11
C LEU A 178 4.00 -2.42 9.31
N PHE A 179 3.47 -2.66 10.52
CA PHE A 179 2.04 -2.59 10.78
C PHE A 179 1.63 -1.27 11.41
N LEU A 180 0.57 -0.67 10.90
CA LEU A 180 -0.07 0.52 11.43
C LEU A 180 -1.53 0.22 11.76
N ALA A 181 -2.06 0.83 12.82
CA ALA A 181 -3.46 0.73 13.18
C ALA A 181 -4.24 1.97 12.73
N GLY A 182 -5.40 1.78 12.13
CA GLY A 182 -6.27 2.85 11.65
C GLY A 182 -7.75 2.54 11.84
N GLY A 183 -8.55 3.59 12.08
CA GLY A 183 -10.00 3.50 12.17
C GLY A 183 -10.66 4.22 11.00
N VAL A 184 -11.68 3.59 10.41
CA VAL A 184 -12.40 4.09 9.23
C VAL A 184 -13.84 4.49 9.57
N SER A 185 -14.29 4.21 10.81
CA SER A 185 -15.69 4.39 11.19
C SER A 185 -16.62 3.59 10.26
N PHE A 186 -17.74 4.14 9.84
CA PHE A 186 -18.69 3.53 8.90
C PHE A 186 -18.54 4.01 7.44
N ASN A 187 -17.43 4.70 7.10
CA ASN A 187 -17.25 5.27 5.75
C ASN A 187 -17.23 4.23 4.61
N ALA A 188 -17.00 2.96 4.94
CA ALA A 188 -17.03 1.85 3.98
C ALA A 188 -17.95 0.73 4.49
N ALA A 189 -19.15 1.10 4.94
CA ALA A 189 -20.19 0.14 5.32
C ALA A 189 -20.54 -0.79 4.15
N LYS A 190 -20.85 -2.05 4.47
CA LYS A 190 -21.29 -3.08 3.52
C LYS A 190 -22.83 -3.18 3.55
N ASP A 191 -23.39 -4.07 2.73
CA ASP A 191 -24.82 -4.28 2.61
C ASP A 191 -25.51 -4.75 3.91
N SER A 192 -24.75 -5.40 4.80
CA SER A 192 -25.25 -5.78 6.13
C SER A 192 -24.39 -5.17 7.23
N LYS A 193 -25.00 -4.98 8.42
CA LYS A 193 -24.32 -4.49 9.61
C LYS A 193 -23.22 -5.48 10.07
N GLU A 194 -23.47 -6.77 9.97
CA GLU A 194 -22.52 -7.84 10.31
C GLU A 194 -21.28 -7.78 9.41
N ALA A 195 -21.46 -7.62 8.11
CA ALA A 195 -20.36 -7.50 7.16
C ALA A 195 -19.62 -6.16 7.31
N SER A 196 -20.27 -5.14 7.85
CA SER A 196 -19.67 -3.83 8.12
C SER A 196 -18.76 -3.85 9.35
N ARG A 197 -19.08 -4.64 10.37
CA ARG A 197 -18.30 -4.81 11.62
C ARG A 197 -17.13 -5.74 11.40
N ARG A 198 -16.06 -5.28 10.80
CA ARG A 198 -14.92 -6.10 10.38
C ARG A 198 -13.58 -5.42 10.58
N VAL A 199 -12.54 -6.18 10.38
CA VAL A 199 -11.17 -5.71 10.18
C VAL A 199 -10.66 -6.18 8.81
N GLU A 200 -9.90 -5.34 8.15
CA GLU A 200 -9.16 -5.66 6.93
C GLU A 200 -7.71 -5.21 7.07
N LEU A 201 -6.80 -5.87 6.38
CA LEU A 201 -5.42 -5.40 6.23
C LEU A 201 -5.25 -4.82 4.83
N ARG A 202 -4.70 -3.62 4.75
CA ARG A 202 -4.36 -2.99 3.49
C ARG A 202 -2.85 -2.92 3.32
N MET A 203 -2.33 -3.64 2.34
CA MET A 203 -0.93 -3.59 1.96
C MET A 203 -0.65 -2.29 1.19
N GLN A 204 0.42 -1.62 1.54
CA GLN A 204 0.89 -0.43 0.84
C GLN A 204 2.30 -0.65 0.33
N PHE A 205 2.56 -0.14 -0.86
CA PHE A 205 3.83 -0.31 -1.56
C PHE A 205 4.42 1.04 -1.93
N TYR A 206 5.75 1.13 -1.95
CA TYR A 206 6.45 2.33 -2.37
C TYR A 206 6.16 2.66 -3.85
N GLY A 207 5.94 3.93 -4.16
CA GLY A 207 6.04 4.44 -5.52
C GLY A 207 7.49 4.53 -5.98
N LEU A 208 7.74 4.59 -7.29
CA LEU A 208 9.10 4.68 -7.85
C LEU A 208 9.91 5.83 -7.22
N LYS A 209 9.34 7.04 -7.21
CA LYS A 209 10.00 8.23 -6.64
C LYS A 209 10.08 8.19 -5.10
N GLU A 210 9.10 7.60 -4.46
CA GLU A 210 9.05 7.50 -3.00
C GLU A 210 10.13 6.54 -2.49
N LYS A 211 10.40 5.46 -3.23
CA LYS A 211 11.48 4.52 -2.89
C LYS A 211 12.85 5.18 -2.93
N GLU A 212 13.10 6.04 -3.89
CA GLU A 212 14.36 6.78 -4.02
C GLU A 212 14.61 7.76 -2.85
N SER A 213 13.54 8.29 -2.26
CA SER A 213 13.57 9.25 -1.16
C SER A 213 13.31 8.64 0.23
N ALA A 214 13.09 7.32 0.31
CA ALA A 214 12.77 6.67 1.58
C ALA A 214 13.95 6.74 2.54
N GLU A 215 13.77 7.43 3.65
CA GLU A 215 14.72 7.44 4.75
C GLU A 215 14.76 6.08 5.45
N ALA A 216 15.90 5.75 6.05
CA ALA A 216 16.03 4.54 6.84
C ALA A 216 15.00 4.56 7.99
N GLN A 217 14.18 3.52 8.07
CA GLN A 217 13.20 3.40 9.15
C GLN A 217 13.93 3.32 10.52
N PRO A 218 13.35 3.89 11.58
CA PRO A 218 13.96 3.83 12.90
C PRO A 218 14.13 2.38 13.35
N ILE A 219 15.33 2.06 13.83
CA ILE A 219 15.60 0.75 14.43
C ILE A 219 15.00 0.77 15.83
N PHE A 220 13.96 -0.03 16.06
CA PHE A 220 13.46 -0.26 17.41
C PHE A 220 14.48 -1.12 18.16
N VAL A 221 15.25 -0.51 19.04
CA VAL A 221 16.08 -1.24 19.99
C VAL A 221 15.14 -1.99 20.93
N SER A 222 15.44 -3.26 21.24
CA SER A 222 14.61 -4.20 22.00
C SER A 222 13.80 -3.50 23.11
N ALA A 223 12.50 -3.38 22.87
CA ALA A 223 11.57 -2.77 23.79
C ALA A 223 11.23 -3.75 24.92
N PRO A 224 10.87 -3.24 26.09
CA PRO A 224 10.32 -4.09 27.16
C PRO A 224 9.09 -4.85 26.63
N ILE A 225 8.72 -5.93 27.35
CA ILE A 225 7.54 -6.73 27.02
C ILE A 225 6.34 -5.80 26.81
N GLU A 226 5.80 -5.82 25.60
CA GLU A 226 4.63 -5.00 25.26
C GLU A 226 3.43 -5.47 26.06
N LYS A 227 2.70 -4.52 26.64
CA LYS A 227 1.44 -4.76 27.34
C LYS A 227 0.35 -3.93 26.71
N CYS A 228 -0.69 -4.61 26.25
CA CYS A 228 -1.86 -3.96 25.72
C CYS A 228 -2.64 -3.21 26.81
N GLN A 229 -3.14 -2.01 26.48
CA GLN A 229 -3.94 -1.17 27.38
C GLN A 229 -5.44 -1.44 27.24
N LEU A 230 -5.88 -2.19 26.23
CA LEU A 230 -7.27 -2.56 26.07
C LEU A 230 -7.70 -3.60 27.12
N ALA A 231 -8.94 -3.47 27.60
CA ALA A 231 -9.54 -4.49 28.46
C ALA A 231 -9.72 -5.80 27.66
N ARG A 232 -9.35 -6.92 28.28
CA ARG A 232 -9.54 -8.26 27.72
C ARG A 232 -11.00 -8.67 27.70
#